data_66152e03f50b2d6bc8d5169c3de6544f
#
_entry.id   66152e03f50b2d6bc8d5169c3de6544f
#
_cell.length_a   1.000
_cell.length_b   1.000
_cell.length_c   1.000
_cell.angle_alpha   90.00
_cell.angle_beta   90.00
_cell.angle_gamma   90.00
#
_symmetry.space_group_name_H-M   'P 1'
#
loop_
_entity.id
_entity.type
_entity.pdbx_description
1 polymer ?
#
loop_
_entity_poly.entity_id
_entity_poly.type
_entity_poly.pdbx_seq_one_letter_code
_entity_poly.pdbx_strand_id
1 'polypeptide(L)'
;MTCHVRVLSPVSAQLFFLRRSAKTYLAQPVISEHHTIQNIVILDDYQDAVRKLQCAARLDGFNTKVFTNSVKGVGQLAVRLRDADVIVLIRERTQITRQLLQKLPRLKLIAQVGKAGPHLDVQACTEYGIAVAEGVGSPTAPAELTWALIMAAMRRLPQYISNLKHGAWQQSGLKAASMPANFSLGTVLHGRTLGIWGYGRIGRLVAGYGRAFGMNVMVWG
;
A
#
# COMPACT_ATOMS: atom_id res chain seq x y z
N MET A 1 -6.56 0.17 -15.55
CA MET A 1 -6.02 0.94 -14.40
C MET A 1 -4.67 1.52 -14.78
N THR A 2 -4.62 2.81 -15.03
CA THR A 2 -3.38 3.53 -15.38
C THR A 2 -2.56 3.74 -14.11
N CYS A 3 -1.41 3.10 -14.02
CA CYS A 3 -0.47 3.29 -12.92
C CYS A 3 0.25 4.63 -13.13
N HIS A 4 -0.09 5.66 -12.33
CA HIS A 4 0.68 6.90 -12.31
C HIS A 4 1.84 6.72 -11.32
N VAL A 5 3.05 6.75 -11.83
CA VAL A 5 4.29 6.68 -11.04
C VAL A 5 4.83 8.10 -10.87
N ARG A 6 5.08 8.51 -9.63
CA ARG A 6 5.77 9.77 -9.31
C ARG A 6 7.20 9.45 -8.90
N VAL A 7 8.17 9.98 -9.62
CA VAL A 7 9.60 9.82 -9.30
C VAL A 7 10.02 10.98 -8.41
N LEU A 8 10.51 10.66 -7.22
CA LEU A 8 11.10 11.61 -6.29
C LEU A 8 12.62 11.59 -6.45
N SER A 9 13.14 12.42 -7.36
CA SER A 9 14.58 12.65 -7.52
C SER A 9 14.85 14.14 -7.59
N PRO A 10 15.87 14.66 -6.91
CA PRO A 10 16.24 16.08 -7.00
C PRO A 10 16.67 16.53 -8.40
N VAL A 11 17.00 15.60 -9.28
CA VAL A 11 17.39 15.88 -10.68
C VAL A 11 16.18 16.18 -11.58
N SER A 12 14.98 15.68 -11.25
CA SER A 12 13.77 15.92 -12.05
C SER A 12 13.05 17.24 -11.76
N ALA A 13 13.35 17.89 -10.63
CA ALA A 13 12.72 19.16 -10.28
C ALA A 13 13.23 20.36 -11.10
N GLN A 14 14.41 20.25 -11.72
CA GLN A 14 14.97 21.34 -12.54
C GLN A 14 14.54 21.31 -14.01
N LEU A 15 13.99 20.22 -14.50
CA LEU A 15 13.62 20.07 -15.92
C LEU A 15 12.21 20.59 -16.28
N PHE A 16 11.39 20.95 -15.29
CA PHE A 16 10.00 21.37 -15.53
C PHE A 16 9.78 22.90 -15.52
N PHE A 17 10.81 23.72 -15.22
CA PHE A 17 10.67 25.20 -15.10
C PHE A 17 11.42 26.04 -16.13
N LEU A 18 12.07 25.44 -17.13
CA LEU A 18 12.82 26.19 -18.16
C LEU A 18 12.21 25.97 -19.55
N ARG A 19 11.02 26.54 -19.77
CA ARG A 19 10.61 26.98 -21.10
C ARG A 19 10.65 28.51 -21.12
N ARG A 20 11.81 29.08 -21.36
CA ARG A 20 12.06 30.26 -22.21
C ARG A 20 13.53 30.66 -22.12
N SER A 21 14.10 30.80 -23.32
CA SER A 21 15.41 31.35 -23.62
C SER A 21 16.62 30.44 -23.43
N ALA A 22 17.00 29.76 -24.50
CA ALA A 22 18.12 28.85 -24.61
C ALA A 22 19.32 29.51 -25.26
N LYS A 23 20.49 29.34 -24.67
CA LYS A 23 21.73 29.15 -25.43
C LYS A 23 22.20 27.73 -25.16
N THR A 24 22.23 26.95 -26.25
CA THR A 24 22.61 25.53 -26.26
C THR A 24 24.12 25.44 -25.99
N TYR A 25 24.48 24.99 -24.79
CA TYR A 25 25.79 24.40 -24.56
C TYR A 25 25.59 22.88 -24.69
N LEU A 26 26.11 22.32 -25.78
CA LEU A 26 26.27 20.89 -25.95
C LEU A 26 27.34 20.41 -24.94
N ALA A 27 26.91 20.04 -23.75
CA ALA A 27 27.71 19.17 -22.89
C ALA A 27 27.73 17.80 -23.59
N GLN A 28 28.91 17.31 -23.94
CA GLN A 28 29.06 15.95 -24.42
C GLN A 28 28.49 14.98 -23.35
N PRO A 29 27.70 13.98 -23.77
CA PRO A 29 27.24 12.97 -22.81
C PRO A 29 28.48 12.23 -22.29
N VAL A 30 28.76 12.33 -21.02
CA VAL A 30 29.60 11.34 -20.34
C VAL A 30 28.86 10.03 -20.52
N ILE A 31 29.38 9.17 -21.40
CA ILE A 31 28.91 7.80 -21.57
C ILE A 31 29.27 7.06 -20.27
N SER A 32 28.43 7.19 -19.26
CA SER A 32 28.45 6.25 -18.14
C SER A 32 28.00 4.90 -18.70
N GLU A 33 28.79 3.88 -18.47
CA GLU A 33 28.42 2.50 -18.80
C GLU A 33 26.98 2.25 -18.40
N HIS A 34 26.11 2.08 -19.39
CA HIS A 34 24.72 1.75 -19.18
C HIS A 34 24.66 0.32 -18.61
N HIS A 35 24.86 0.18 -17.31
CA HIS A 35 24.50 -1.06 -16.65
C HIS A 35 22.99 -1.22 -16.78
N THR A 36 22.58 -2.04 -17.73
CA THR A 36 21.19 -2.42 -17.97
C THR A 36 20.61 -3.02 -16.69
N ILE A 37 19.43 -2.55 -16.29
CA ILE A 37 18.65 -3.18 -15.20
C ILE A 37 18.33 -4.61 -15.64
N GLN A 38 18.71 -5.59 -14.82
CA GLN A 38 18.48 -7.01 -15.08
C GLN A 38 17.77 -7.71 -13.95
N ASN A 39 18.14 -7.40 -12.70
CA ASN A 39 17.67 -8.13 -11.52
C ASN A 39 16.65 -7.30 -10.73
N ILE A 40 15.42 -7.80 -10.69
CA ILE A 40 14.32 -7.19 -9.92
C ILE A 40 13.99 -8.11 -8.75
N VAL A 41 13.98 -7.54 -7.54
CA VAL A 41 13.58 -8.26 -6.33
C VAL A 41 12.31 -7.65 -5.77
N ILE A 42 11.27 -8.45 -5.62
CA ILE A 42 10.00 -8.08 -5.01
C ILE A 42 9.94 -8.68 -3.62
N LEU A 43 9.77 -7.83 -2.60
CA LEU A 43 9.75 -8.24 -1.20
C LEU A 43 8.31 -8.34 -0.67
N ASP A 44 8.14 -9.26 0.29
CA ASP A 44 6.97 -9.33 1.17
C ASP A 44 5.63 -9.57 0.45
N ASP A 45 5.62 -10.29 -0.66
CA ASP A 45 4.39 -10.69 -1.34
C ASP A 45 3.74 -11.90 -0.65
N TYR A 46 3.24 -11.71 0.57
CA TYR A 46 2.71 -12.78 1.43
C TYR A 46 1.61 -13.64 0.79
N GLN A 47 0.95 -13.13 -0.21
CA GLN A 47 -0.17 -13.80 -0.89
C GLN A 47 0.23 -14.41 -2.24
N ASP A 48 1.51 -14.27 -2.63
CA ASP A 48 1.99 -14.61 -3.98
C ASP A 48 1.08 -14.03 -5.07
N ALA A 49 0.70 -12.77 -4.87
CA ALA A 49 -0.27 -12.09 -5.71
C ALA A 49 0.37 -11.47 -6.96
N VAL A 50 1.62 -11.01 -6.86
CA VAL A 50 2.29 -10.29 -7.97
C VAL A 50 2.32 -11.11 -9.24
N ARG A 51 2.62 -12.40 -9.15
CA ARG A 51 2.70 -13.32 -10.30
C ARG A 51 1.36 -13.51 -11.02
N LYS A 52 0.24 -13.21 -10.34
CA LYS A 52 -1.13 -13.35 -10.86
C LYS A 52 -1.66 -12.05 -11.47
N LEU A 53 -0.91 -10.95 -11.34
CA LEU A 53 -1.32 -9.67 -11.89
C LEU A 53 -1.08 -9.64 -13.40
N GLN A 54 -2.01 -9.05 -14.15
CA GLN A 54 -1.84 -8.87 -15.60
C GLN A 54 -0.57 -8.07 -15.96
N CYS A 55 -0.15 -7.14 -15.09
CA CYS A 55 1.07 -6.36 -15.30
C CYS A 55 2.35 -7.17 -15.05
N ALA A 56 2.29 -8.37 -14.49
CA ALA A 56 3.46 -9.22 -14.25
C ALA A 56 4.18 -9.58 -15.56
N ALA A 57 3.46 -9.70 -16.67
CA ALA A 57 4.05 -9.93 -18.00
C ALA A 57 5.08 -8.86 -18.41
N ARG A 58 5.03 -7.66 -17.83
CA ARG A 58 6.05 -6.64 -18.07
C ARG A 58 7.41 -6.95 -17.44
N LEU A 59 7.46 -7.94 -16.57
CA LEU A 59 8.68 -8.41 -15.90
C LEU A 59 9.36 -9.57 -16.63
N ASP A 60 8.77 -10.10 -17.71
CA ASP A 60 9.26 -11.30 -18.41
C ASP A 60 10.66 -11.11 -19.01
N GLY A 61 11.06 -9.87 -19.32
CA GLY A 61 12.40 -9.53 -19.81
C GLY A 61 13.47 -9.39 -18.72
N PHE A 62 13.12 -9.57 -17.44
CA PHE A 62 14.01 -9.36 -16.30
C PHE A 62 14.16 -10.62 -15.46
N ASN A 63 15.32 -10.76 -14.80
CA ASN A 63 15.50 -11.78 -13.77
C ASN A 63 14.77 -11.35 -12.48
N THR A 64 13.50 -11.74 -12.36
CA THR A 64 12.63 -11.31 -11.26
C THR A 64 12.53 -12.38 -10.17
N LYS A 65 12.86 -12.01 -8.93
CA LYS A 65 12.71 -12.84 -7.74
C LYS A 65 11.61 -12.27 -6.85
N VAL A 66 10.61 -13.09 -6.50
CA VAL A 66 9.52 -12.72 -5.59
C VAL A 66 9.68 -13.47 -4.29
N PHE A 67 9.74 -12.73 -3.18
CA PHE A 67 9.80 -13.30 -1.83
C PHE A 67 8.45 -13.16 -1.15
N THR A 68 7.88 -14.29 -0.74
CA THR A 68 6.58 -14.38 -0.07
C THR A 68 6.69 -14.31 1.45
N ASN A 69 7.91 -14.24 1.98
CA ASN A 69 8.21 -14.13 3.41
C ASN A 69 9.12 -12.94 3.69
N SER A 70 9.01 -12.41 4.91
CA SER A 70 9.88 -11.32 5.39
C SER A 70 11.10 -11.86 6.11
N VAL A 71 12.20 -11.09 6.01
CA VAL A 71 13.35 -11.18 6.89
C VAL A 71 13.63 -9.80 7.50
N LYS A 72 14.02 -9.76 8.78
CA LYS A 72 14.16 -8.48 9.51
C LYS A 72 15.62 -8.08 9.72
N GLY A 73 16.55 -9.01 9.71
CA GLY A 73 17.98 -8.72 9.95
C GLY A 73 18.64 -8.05 8.74
N VAL A 74 19.38 -6.96 8.97
CA VAL A 74 20.12 -6.25 7.91
C VAL A 74 21.05 -7.17 7.14
N GLY A 75 21.72 -8.12 7.81
CA GLY A 75 22.60 -9.10 7.16
C GLY A 75 21.83 -10.04 6.21
N GLN A 76 20.69 -10.58 6.66
CA GLN A 76 19.85 -11.45 5.85
C GLN A 76 19.24 -10.70 4.64
N LEU A 77 18.80 -9.45 4.85
CA LEU A 77 18.32 -8.59 3.77
C LEU A 77 19.45 -8.29 2.77
N ALA A 78 20.65 -7.98 3.24
CA ALA A 78 21.80 -7.72 2.37
C ALA A 78 22.14 -8.92 1.48
N VAL A 79 22.12 -10.14 2.03
CA VAL A 79 22.32 -11.37 1.24
C VAL A 79 21.21 -11.55 0.21
N ARG A 80 19.94 -11.35 0.61
CA ARG A 80 18.77 -11.49 -0.25
C ARG A 80 18.76 -10.51 -1.43
N LEU A 81 19.29 -9.30 -1.20
CA LEU A 81 19.22 -8.16 -2.11
C LEU A 81 20.54 -7.85 -2.82
N ARG A 82 21.60 -8.60 -2.55
CA ARG A 82 22.98 -8.30 -3.01
C ARG A 82 23.10 -8.00 -4.50
N ASP A 83 22.36 -8.76 -5.31
CA ASP A 83 22.46 -8.66 -6.77
C ASP A 83 21.30 -7.84 -7.38
N ALA A 84 20.45 -7.24 -6.56
CA ALA A 84 19.29 -6.47 -7.02
C ALA A 84 19.71 -5.14 -7.65
N ASP A 85 19.24 -4.89 -8.86
CA ASP A 85 19.29 -3.58 -9.50
C ASP A 85 18.04 -2.75 -9.13
N VAL A 86 16.91 -3.43 -8.92
CA VAL A 86 15.62 -2.84 -8.53
C VAL A 86 15.01 -3.61 -7.38
N ILE A 87 14.52 -2.91 -6.37
CA ILE A 87 13.71 -3.47 -5.28
C ILE A 87 12.28 -2.94 -5.40
N VAL A 88 11.30 -3.84 -5.33
CA VAL A 88 9.88 -3.49 -5.20
C VAL A 88 9.43 -3.76 -3.78
N LEU A 89 8.94 -2.73 -3.10
CA LEU A 89 8.44 -2.80 -1.74
C LEU A 89 6.92 -2.84 -1.73
N ILE A 90 6.36 -3.86 -1.09
CA ILE A 90 4.91 -4.01 -0.90
C ILE A 90 4.57 -3.54 0.51
N ARG A 91 3.89 -2.38 0.60
CA ARG A 91 3.58 -1.70 1.86
C ARG A 91 4.87 -1.32 2.63
N GLU A 92 4.75 -1.06 3.92
CA GLU A 92 5.84 -0.62 4.82
C GLU A 92 6.41 -1.80 5.64
N ARG A 93 6.53 -2.98 5.02
CA ARG A 93 6.86 -4.24 5.72
C ARG A 93 8.34 -4.40 6.01
N THR A 94 9.19 -3.92 5.12
CA THR A 94 10.65 -4.00 5.24
C THR A 94 11.25 -2.63 5.45
N GLN A 95 12.12 -2.52 6.46
CA GLN A 95 12.88 -1.29 6.74
C GLN A 95 14.09 -1.20 5.82
N ILE A 96 14.18 -0.14 5.03
CA ILE A 96 15.30 0.15 4.14
C ILE A 96 16.13 1.27 4.78
N THR A 97 17.07 0.85 5.59
CA THR A 97 17.95 1.76 6.35
C THR A 97 19.21 2.08 5.58
N ARG A 98 19.90 3.18 5.95
CA ARG A 98 21.23 3.53 5.46
C ARG A 98 22.21 2.37 5.54
N GLN A 99 22.26 1.64 6.66
CA GLN A 99 23.13 0.47 6.84
C GLN A 99 22.88 -0.65 5.83
N LEU A 100 21.63 -0.83 5.43
CA LEU A 100 21.27 -1.79 4.38
C LEU A 100 21.74 -1.30 3.01
N LEU A 101 21.43 -0.03 2.68
CA LEU A 101 21.79 0.57 1.39
C LEU A 101 23.28 0.54 1.11
N GLN A 102 24.15 0.75 2.13
CA GLN A 102 25.60 0.61 2.01
C GLN A 102 26.06 -0.77 1.51
N LYS A 103 25.26 -1.80 1.73
CA LYS A 103 25.56 -3.18 1.34
C LYS A 103 25.01 -3.56 -0.03
N LEU A 104 24.36 -2.63 -0.72
CA LEU A 104 23.64 -2.86 -1.98
C LEU A 104 24.24 -2.00 -3.12
N PRO A 105 25.49 -2.22 -3.53
CA PRO A 105 26.19 -1.35 -4.48
C PRO A 105 25.59 -1.35 -5.90
N ARG A 106 24.79 -2.37 -6.24
CA ARG A 106 24.13 -2.47 -7.56
C ARG A 106 22.76 -1.80 -7.60
N LEU A 107 22.18 -1.46 -6.45
CA LEU A 107 20.82 -0.95 -6.38
C LEU A 107 20.70 0.43 -7.02
N LYS A 108 19.76 0.58 -7.94
CA LYS A 108 19.51 1.81 -8.71
C LYS A 108 18.13 2.39 -8.48
N LEU A 109 17.15 1.52 -8.18
CA LEU A 109 15.77 1.94 -8.05
C LEU A 109 15.07 1.18 -6.91
N ILE A 110 14.33 1.91 -6.11
CA ILE A 110 13.35 1.35 -5.19
C ILE A 110 11.97 1.80 -5.66
N ALA A 111 11.12 0.82 -6.00
CA ALA A 111 9.72 1.06 -6.37
C ALA A 111 8.81 0.72 -5.17
N GLN A 112 8.22 1.75 -4.56
CA GLN A 112 7.30 1.59 -3.44
C GLN A 112 5.87 1.45 -3.96
N VAL A 113 5.19 0.36 -3.61
CA VAL A 113 3.76 0.21 -3.84
C VAL A 113 2.99 1.07 -2.82
N GLY A 114 2.53 2.23 -3.25
CA GLY A 114 1.98 3.28 -2.40
C GLY A 114 2.98 4.40 -2.14
N LYS A 115 2.78 5.17 -1.08
CA LYS A 115 3.71 6.25 -0.70
C LYS A 115 4.93 5.71 0.02
N ALA A 116 6.08 6.34 -0.21
CA ALA A 116 7.25 6.18 0.64
C ALA A 116 6.95 6.75 2.03
N GLY A 117 7.22 5.96 3.06
CA GLY A 117 7.00 6.32 4.46
C GLY A 117 8.28 6.21 5.27
N PRO A 118 8.19 6.29 6.60
CA PRO A 118 9.36 6.27 7.50
C PRO A 118 10.21 4.99 7.43
N HIS A 119 9.70 3.93 6.81
CA HIS A 119 10.40 2.67 6.59
C HIS A 119 11.52 2.78 5.54
N LEU A 120 11.55 3.86 4.75
CA LEU A 120 12.51 4.10 3.69
C LEU A 120 13.32 5.37 3.99
N ASP A 121 14.63 5.23 4.14
CA ASP A 121 15.56 6.35 4.26
C ASP A 121 15.80 7.01 2.89
N VAL A 122 14.87 7.90 2.50
CA VAL A 122 14.91 8.59 1.20
C VAL A 122 16.16 9.49 1.07
N GLN A 123 16.63 10.04 2.19
CA GLN A 123 17.84 10.86 2.19
C GLN A 123 19.06 10.00 1.84
N ALA A 124 19.21 8.84 2.47
CA ALA A 124 20.28 7.91 2.15
C ALA A 124 20.16 7.41 0.69
N CYS A 125 18.95 7.14 0.19
CA CYS A 125 18.77 6.79 -1.22
C CYS A 125 19.33 7.87 -2.15
N THR A 126 19.06 9.14 -1.87
CA THR A 126 19.58 10.28 -2.65
C THR A 126 21.11 10.33 -2.62
N GLU A 127 21.71 10.17 -1.44
CA GLU A 127 23.18 10.19 -1.25
C GLU A 127 23.88 9.05 -2.00
N TYR A 128 23.23 7.87 -2.09
CA TYR A 128 23.78 6.73 -2.84
C TYR A 128 23.35 6.70 -4.32
N GLY A 129 22.67 7.73 -4.83
CA GLY A 129 22.23 7.81 -6.22
C GLY A 129 21.11 6.82 -6.58
N ILE A 130 20.35 6.33 -5.58
CA ILE A 130 19.27 5.39 -5.76
C ILE A 130 17.97 6.16 -5.98
N ALA A 131 17.32 5.96 -7.12
CA ALA A 131 16.03 6.55 -7.42
C ALA A 131 14.92 5.91 -6.56
N VAL A 132 13.94 6.71 -6.15
CA VAL A 132 12.74 6.23 -5.44
C VAL A 132 11.52 6.57 -6.26
N ALA A 133 10.73 5.56 -6.61
CA ALA A 133 9.46 5.70 -7.30
C ALA A 133 8.29 5.34 -6.37
N GLU A 134 7.28 6.19 -6.33
CA GLU A 134 6.06 5.98 -5.54
C GLU A 134 4.88 5.58 -6.44
N GLY A 135 4.07 4.67 -5.94
CA GLY A 135 2.79 4.33 -6.56
C GLY A 135 1.63 5.13 -5.97
N VAL A 136 0.60 5.33 -6.76
CA VAL A 136 -0.65 5.95 -6.30
C VAL A 136 -1.72 4.88 -6.14
N GLY A 137 -2.01 4.49 -4.89
CA GLY A 137 -3.06 3.53 -4.59
C GLY A 137 -4.48 4.10 -4.80
N SER A 138 -5.45 3.24 -5.10
CA SER A 138 -6.87 3.59 -5.09
C SER A 138 -7.41 3.63 -3.66
N PRO A 139 -8.18 4.66 -3.27
CA PRO A 139 -8.83 4.72 -1.97
C PRO A 139 -10.11 3.88 -1.89
N THR A 140 -10.58 3.33 -3.01
CA THR A 140 -11.90 2.67 -3.11
C THR A 140 -11.95 1.39 -2.30
N ALA A 141 -11.04 0.46 -2.55
CA ALA A 141 -11.05 -0.84 -1.84
C ALA A 141 -10.97 -0.71 -0.30
N PRO A 142 -10.09 0.10 0.29
CA PRO A 142 -10.10 0.30 1.74
C PRO A 142 -11.35 1.03 2.25
N ALA A 143 -11.96 1.93 1.46
CA ALA A 143 -13.21 2.57 1.85
C ALA A 143 -14.38 1.57 1.84
N GLU A 144 -14.47 0.71 0.83
CA GLU A 144 -15.48 -0.35 0.75
C GLU A 144 -15.32 -1.36 1.89
N LEU A 145 -14.09 -1.80 2.18
CA LEU A 145 -13.84 -2.69 3.31
C LEU A 145 -14.23 -2.05 4.64
N THR A 146 -13.91 -0.77 4.84
CA THR A 146 -14.33 -0.02 6.04
C THR A 146 -15.85 -0.03 6.18
N TRP A 147 -16.57 0.23 5.08
CA TRP A 147 -18.01 0.23 5.09
C TRP A 147 -18.60 -1.16 5.34
N ALA A 148 -18.03 -2.19 4.71
CA ALA A 148 -18.44 -3.58 4.95
C ALA A 148 -18.27 -3.98 6.43
N LEU A 149 -17.17 -3.56 7.08
CA LEU A 149 -16.93 -3.83 8.50
C LEU A 149 -17.92 -3.09 9.40
N ILE A 150 -18.25 -1.82 9.10
CA ILE A 150 -19.27 -1.07 9.83
C ILE A 150 -20.62 -1.80 9.72
N MET A 151 -21.02 -2.18 8.52
CA MET A 151 -22.26 -2.92 8.30
C MET A 151 -22.26 -4.28 9.02
N ALA A 152 -21.17 -5.03 8.92
CA ALA A 152 -21.04 -6.32 9.58
C ALA A 152 -21.15 -6.20 11.11
N ALA A 153 -20.51 -5.19 11.69
CA ALA A 153 -20.57 -4.93 13.13
C ALA A 153 -21.97 -4.50 13.59
N MET A 154 -22.54 -3.51 12.91
CA MET A 154 -23.83 -2.95 13.29
C MET A 154 -24.99 -3.93 13.05
N ARG A 155 -24.89 -4.75 12.01
CA ARG A 155 -25.91 -5.78 11.70
C ARG A 155 -25.58 -7.14 12.32
N ARG A 156 -24.50 -7.24 13.13
CA ARG A 156 -24.05 -8.47 13.82
C ARG A 156 -23.87 -9.68 12.89
N LEU A 157 -23.43 -9.44 11.65
CA LEU A 157 -23.27 -10.49 10.64
C LEU A 157 -22.38 -11.64 11.09
N PRO A 158 -21.22 -11.43 11.78
CA PRO A 158 -20.40 -12.55 12.24
C PRO A 158 -21.14 -13.50 13.18
N GLN A 159 -21.99 -12.98 14.09
CA GLN A 159 -22.77 -13.77 15.03
C GLN A 159 -23.86 -14.58 14.28
N TYR A 160 -24.57 -13.94 13.35
CA TYR A 160 -25.57 -14.64 12.56
C TYR A 160 -24.96 -15.75 11.69
N ILE A 161 -23.83 -15.48 11.03
CA ILE A 161 -23.13 -16.48 10.22
C ILE A 161 -22.69 -17.65 11.09
N SER A 162 -22.11 -17.39 12.28
CA SER A 162 -21.73 -18.43 13.23
C SER A 162 -22.92 -19.26 13.68
N ASN A 163 -24.02 -18.60 14.09
CA ASN A 163 -25.24 -19.29 14.54
C ASN A 163 -25.81 -20.19 13.43
N LEU A 164 -25.91 -19.67 12.21
CA LEU A 164 -26.43 -20.46 11.07
C LEU A 164 -25.58 -21.69 10.76
N LYS A 165 -24.26 -21.56 10.82
CA LYS A 165 -23.34 -22.71 10.65
C LYS A 165 -23.53 -23.83 11.68
N HIS A 166 -24.04 -23.46 12.85
CA HIS A 166 -24.34 -24.41 13.95
C HIS A 166 -25.84 -24.76 14.05
N GLY A 167 -26.61 -24.49 13.00
CA GLY A 167 -28.03 -24.83 12.95
C GLY A 167 -28.93 -23.95 13.81
N ALA A 168 -28.42 -22.79 14.32
CA ALA A 168 -29.20 -21.86 15.15
C ALA A 168 -29.60 -20.62 14.32
N TRP A 169 -30.89 -20.48 14.03
CA TRP A 169 -31.44 -19.28 13.37
C TRP A 169 -31.88 -18.23 14.41
N GLN A 170 -32.79 -18.60 15.26
CA GLN A 170 -33.27 -17.75 16.35
C GLN A 170 -33.24 -18.54 17.66
N GLN A 171 -32.88 -17.87 18.73
CA GLN A 171 -32.90 -18.45 20.09
C GLN A 171 -34.24 -18.15 20.75
N SER A 172 -34.84 -19.16 21.38
CA SER A 172 -36.09 -19.03 22.13
C SER A 172 -36.02 -19.79 23.45
N GLY A 173 -36.95 -19.54 24.34
CA GLY A 173 -37.06 -20.21 25.65
C GLY A 173 -35.87 -19.90 26.58
N LEU A 174 -35.44 -20.87 27.37
CA LEU A 174 -34.39 -20.69 28.39
C LEU A 174 -33.05 -20.25 27.80
N LYS A 175 -32.71 -20.70 26.58
CA LYS A 175 -31.49 -20.27 25.90
C LYS A 175 -31.52 -18.79 25.55
N ALA A 176 -32.66 -18.27 25.11
CA ALA A 176 -32.81 -16.84 24.86
C ALA A 176 -32.69 -16.00 26.11
N ALA A 177 -33.22 -16.49 27.23
CA ALA A 177 -33.13 -15.80 28.50
C ALA A 177 -31.70 -15.72 29.08
N SER A 178 -30.82 -16.66 28.72
CA SER A 178 -29.41 -16.66 29.13
C SER A 178 -28.50 -15.77 28.30
N MET A 179 -28.99 -15.21 27.18
CA MET A 179 -28.21 -14.35 26.33
C MET A 179 -28.25 -12.88 26.80
N PRO A 180 -27.20 -12.09 26.48
CA PRO A 180 -27.23 -10.64 26.74
C PRO A 180 -28.44 -9.99 26.09
N ALA A 181 -28.99 -8.96 26.68
CA ALA A 181 -30.08 -8.18 26.13
C ALA A 181 -29.72 -7.72 24.67
N ASN A 182 -30.67 -7.90 23.77
CA ASN A 182 -30.50 -7.56 22.32
C ASN A 182 -29.38 -8.37 21.60
N PHE A 183 -29.01 -9.54 22.08
CA PHE A 183 -27.93 -10.36 21.55
C PHE A 183 -28.06 -10.58 20.04
N SER A 184 -29.26 -10.88 19.53
CA SER A 184 -29.51 -11.14 18.11
C SER A 184 -30.04 -9.94 17.33
N LEU A 185 -30.17 -8.76 17.96
CA LEU A 185 -30.70 -7.59 17.28
C LEU A 185 -29.59 -6.70 16.72
N GLY A 186 -29.59 -6.51 15.41
CA GLY A 186 -28.73 -5.55 14.74
C GLY A 186 -29.19 -4.11 14.97
N THR A 187 -28.28 -3.19 14.87
CA THR A 187 -28.54 -1.75 15.03
C THR A 187 -28.70 -1.07 13.66
N VAL A 188 -29.70 -0.22 13.50
CA VAL A 188 -29.92 0.62 12.32
C VAL A 188 -28.93 1.78 12.31
N LEU A 189 -28.37 2.13 11.14
CA LEU A 189 -27.42 3.22 10.98
C LEU A 189 -28.11 4.59 10.83
N HIS A 190 -29.29 4.63 10.22
CA HIS A 190 -30.04 5.86 9.98
C HIS A 190 -30.22 6.69 11.26
N GLY A 191 -29.96 7.98 11.18
CA GLY A 191 -30.06 8.92 12.29
C GLY A 191 -28.90 8.86 13.30
N ARG A 192 -27.96 7.89 13.16
CA ARG A 192 -26.79 7.79 14.05
C ARG A 192 -25.64 8.65 13.56
N THR A 193 -24.67 8.89 14.41
CA THR A 193 -23.47 9.66 14.09
C THR A 193 -22.31 8.76 13.69
N LEU A 194 -21.69 9.05 12.57
CA LEU A 194 -20.45 8.46 12.09
C LEU A 194 -19.30 9.44 12.39
N GLY A 195 -18.42 9.08 13.31
CA GLY A 195 -17.17 9.81 13.56
C GLY A 195 -16.06 9.34 12.64
N ILE A 196 -15.38 10.25 11.97
CA ILE A 196 -14.27 9.97 11.07
C ILE A 196 -13.04 10.73 11.56
N TRP A 197 -11.96 10.00 11.84
CA TRP A 197 -10.67 10.60 12.13
C TRP A 197 -9.84 10.66 10.85
N GLY A 198 -9.66 11.87 10.33
CA GLY A 198 -8.95 12.13 9.06
C GLY A 198 -9.87 12.20 7.85
N TYR A 199 -9.90 13.35 7.18
CA TYR A 199 -10.76 13.61 6.01
C TYR A 199 -9.99 13.56 4.69
N GLY A 200 -9.10 12.55 4.57
CA GLY A 200 -8.33 12.29 3.36
C GLY A 200 -9.16 11.57 2.28
N ARG A 201 -8.47 10.95 1.32
CA ARG A 201 -9.11 10.27 0.17
C ARG A 201 -10.08 9.18 0.60
N ILE A 202 -9.73 8.36 1.60
CA ILE A 202 -10.58 7.28 2.12
C ILE A 202 -11.71 7.86 2.98
N GLY A 203 -11.40 8.75 3.93
CA GLY A 203 -12.40 9.34 4.82
C GLY A 203 -13.53 10.07 4.08
N ARG A 204 -13.22 10.72 2.97
CA ARG A 204 -14.25 11.35 2.11
C ARG A 204 -15.22 10.35 1.48
N LEU A 205 -14.72 9.20 1.02
CA LEU A 205 -15.58 8.14 0.48
C LEU A 205 -16.47 7.56 1.57
N VAL A 206 -15.90 7.23 2.73
CA VAL A 206 -16.65 6.69 3.88
C VAL A 206 -17.69 7.69 4.38
N ALA A 207 -17.38 8.99 4.40
CA ALA A 207 -18.33 10.04 4.72
C ALA A 207 -19.53 10.08 3.73
N GLY A 208 -19.24 9.89 2.44
CA GLY A 208 -20.27 9.76 1.42
C GLY A 208 -21.19 8.57 1.66
N TYR A 209 -20.63 7.42 2.01
CA TYR A 209 -21.41 6.22 2.36
C TYR A 209 -22.29 6.47 3.59
N GLY A 210 -21.72 7.06 4.65
CA GLY A 210 -22.48 7.40 5.85
C GLY A 210 -23.70 8.30 5.56
N ARG A 211 -23.51 9.34 4.76
CA ARG A 211 -24.62 10.23 4.33
C ARG A 211 -25.68 9.48 3.53
N ALA A 212 -25.27 8.60 2.61
CA ALA A 212 -26.20 7.79 1.81
C ALA A 212 -27.06 6.85 2.69
N PHE A 213 -26.52 6.44 3.85
CA PHE A 213 -27.27 5.66 4.86
C PHE A 213 -28.02 6.51 5.88
N GLY A 214 -28.15 7.82 5.66
CA GLY A 214 -28.88 8.75 6.53
C GLY A 214 -28.21 8.98 7.90
N MET A 215 -26.87 8.86 7.97
CA MET A 215 -26.13 9.16 9.19
C MET A 215 -25.72 10.63 9.27
N ASN A 216 -25.56 11.13 10.50
CA ASN A 216 -24.86 12.38 10.77
C ASN A 216 -23.36 12.12 10.71
N VAL A 217 -22.61 12.85 9.87
CA VAL A 217 -21.19 12.64 9.72
C VAL A 217 -20.42 13.74 10.44
N MET A 218 -19.56 13.34 11.37
CA MET A 218 -18.62 14.20 12.08
C MET A 218 -17.20 13.84 11.66
N VAL A 219 -16.37 14.86 11.45
CA VAL A 219 -14.97 14.69 11.04
C VAL A 219 -14.06 15.36 12.04
N TRP A 220 -12.98 14.68 12.40
CA TRP A 220 -11.89 15.19 13.21
C TRP A 220 -10.57 15.06 12.44
N GLY A 221 -9.72 16.14 12.39
CA GLY A 221 -8.41 16.22 11.73
C GLY A 221 -8.38 17.14 10.53
#